data_79f8ecdc7e7f5c455ee32f5394f24d83
#
_entry.id   79f8ecdc7e7f5c455ee32f5394f24d83
#
_cell.length_a   1.000
_cell.length_b   1.000
_cell.length_c   1.000
_cell.angle_alpha   90.00
_cell.angle_beta   90.00
_cell.angle_gamma   90.00
#
_symmetry.space_group_name_H-M   'P 1'
#
loop_
_entity.id
_entity.type
_entity.pdbx_description
1 polymer ?
#
loop_
_entity_poly.entity_id
_entity_poly.type
_entity_poly.pdbx_seq_one_letter_code
_entity_poly.pdbx_strand_id
1 'polypeptide(L)'
;MPNIIEAIKNTFNSIADDEPTPPINIIEASYTWLYYGIVMEAIAFEEAGLNTTSDDELKGILKDAIKLCQEQAKETERLMRKEGLTLPPVSEPKPFTSNHDIPPGVKLTDDEISNGLAMKILAMTTKASLAATEGVRTDIGAMYVRFFNEAAIFGATLKTKMRKRGWAKLPPAYTPPGV
;
A
#
# COMPACT_ATOMS: atom_id res chain seq x y z
N MET A 1 -5.63 14.42 28.25
CA MET A 1 -5.90 13.37 27.24
C MET A 1 -4.55 12.86 26.77
N PRO A 2 -4.27 11.56 26.79
CA PRO A 2 -3.00 11.08 26.24
C PRO A 2 -2.95 11.45 24.75
N ASN A 3 -1.81 12.02 24.35
CA ASN A 3 -1.54 12.37 22.97
C ASN A 3 -1.52 11.08 22.15
N ILE A 4 -2.18 11.05 20.99
CA ILE A 4 -2.20 9.88 20.08
C ILE A 4 -0.78 9.38 19.80
N ILE A 5 0.18 10.30 19.67
CA ILE A 5 1.59 9.98 19.48
C ILE A 5 2.18 9.23 20.70
N GLU A 6 1.78 9.63 21.89
CA GLU A 6 2.21 8.99 23.14
C GLU A 6 1.58 7.61 23.33
N ALA A 7 0.31 7.45 22.95
CA ALA A 7 -0.37 6.16 22.94
C ALA A 7 0.27 5.18 21.92
N ILE A 8 0.59 5.66 20.73
CA ILE A 8 1.31 4.89 19.70
C ILE A 8 2.71 4.51 20.22
N LYS A 9 3.46 5.46 20.78
CA LYS A 9 4.80 5.21 21.34
C LYS A 9 4.77 4.21 22.50
N ASN A 10 3.78 4.31 23.38
CA ASN A 10 3.61 3.37 24.50
C ASN A 10 3.21 1.97 24.02
N THR A 11 2.39 1.87 22.98
CA THR A 11 2.06 0.60 22.33
C THR A 11 3.31 -0.03 21.70
N PHE A 12 4.15 0.75 21.01
CA PHE A 12 5.41 0.24 20.47
C PHE A 12 6.40 -0.17 21.57
N ASN A 13 6.48 0.58 22.67
CA ASN A 13 7.35 0.22 23.81
C ASN A 13 6.86 -1.00 24.58
N SER A 14 5.56 -1.25 24.63
CA SER A 14 4.98 -2.46 25.27
C SER A 14 5.11 -3.72 24.40
N ILE A 15 5.43 -3.56 23.11
CA ILE A 15 5.69 -4.64 22.14
C ILE A 15 7.20 -4.97 22.11
N ALA A 16 8.06 -4.15 22.72
CA ALA A 16 9.50 -4.44 22.80
C ALA A 16 9.71 -5.68 23.67
N ASP A 17 10.10 -6.77 23.01
CA ASP A 17 10.42 -8.04 23.64
C ASP A 17 11.93 -8.09 23.87
N ASP A 18 12.34 -8.35 25.11
CA ASP A 18 13.76 -8.50 25.49
C ASP A 18 14.32 -9.90 25.14
N GLU A 19 13.48 -10.81 24.64
CA GLU A 19 13.89 -12.14 24.24
C GLU A 19 14.65 -12.15 22.89
N PRO A 20 15.56 -13.10 22.66
CA PRO A 20 16.19 -13.27 21.37
C PRO A 20 15.15 -13.47 20.27
N THR A 21 15.25 -12.67 19.19
CA THR A 21 14.32 -12.74 18.06
C THR A 21 14.25 -14.17 17.50
N PRO A 22 13.10 -14.86 17.55
CA PRO A 22 12.99 -16.21 17.02
C PRO A 22 13.12 -16.23 15.49
N PRO A 23 13.47 -17.38 14.88
CA PRO A 23 13.44 -17.53 13.43
C PRO A 23 12.07 -17.16 12.85
N ILE A 24 12.05 -16.60 11.65
CA ILE A 24 10.80 -16.31 10.93
C ILE A 24 10.02 -17.61 10.69
N ASN A 25 8.73 -17.62 11.00
CA ASN A 25 7.87 -18.77 10.75
C ASN A 25 7.25 -18.74 9.34
N ILE A 26 6.61 -19.85 8.94
CA ILE A 26 6.05 -20.00 7.59
C ILE A 26 4.95 -18.99 7.27
N ILE A 27 4.16 -18.57 8.26
CA ILE A 27 3.07 -17.59 8.09
C ILE A 27 3.67 -16.21 7.84
N GLU A 28 4.61 -15.79 8.67
CA GLU A 28 5.33 -14.52 8.52
C GLU A 28 6.11 -14.44 7.21
N ALA A 29 6.79 -15.52 6.84
CA ALA A 29 7.50 -15.64 5.57
C ALA A 29 6.54 -15.50 4.38
N SER A 30 5.38 -16.17 4.44
CA SER A 30 4.35 -16.11 3.40
C SER A 30 3.77 -14.70 3.24
N TYR A 31 3.39 -14.05 4.33
CA TYR A 31 2.87 -12.68 4.26
C TYR A 31 3.92 -11.68 3.78
N THR A 32 5.16 -11.84 4.21
CA THR A 32 6.26 -10.97 3.77
C THR A 32 6.50 -11.11 2.28
N TRP A 33 6.52 -12.34 1.76
CA TRP A 33 6.68 -12.64 0.34
C TRP A 33 5.51 -12.07 -0.50
N LEU A 34 4.27 -12.29 -0.07
CA LEU A 34 3.07 -11.78 -0.75
C LEU A 34 3.00 -10.25 -0.71
N TYR A 35 3.33 -9.65 0.43
CA TYR A 35 3.29 -8.19 0.58
C TYR A 35 4.29 -7.51 -0.35
N TYR A 36 5.52 -8.01 -0.41
CA TYR A 36 6.52 -7.51 -1.34
C TYR A 36 6.03 -7.54 -2.80
N GLY A 37 5.47 -8.66 -3.22
CA GLY A 37 4.89 -8.79 -4.55
C GLY A 37 3.78 -7.77 -4.83
N ILE A 38 2.84 -7.59 -3.89
CA ILE A 38 1.75 -6.62 -4.02
C ILE A 38 2.28 -5.19 -4.20
N VAL A 39 3.27 -4.81 -3.38
CA VAL A 39 3.84 -3.45 -3.41
C VAL A 39 4.60 -3.20 -4.72
N MET A 40 5.37 -4.17 -5.20
CA MET A 40 6.10 -4.05 -6.47
C MET A 40 5.16 -3.98 -7.68
N GLU A 41 4.06 -4.76 -7.69
CA GLU A 41 3.04 -4.67 -8.73
C GLU A 41 2.21 -3.37 -8.63
N ALA A 42 2.12 -2.76 -7.44
CA ALA A 42 1.52 -1.45 -7.29
C ALA A 42 2.40 -0.38 -7.95
N ILE A 43 3.73 -0.39 -7.71
CA ILE A 43 4.68 0.52 -8.33
C ILE A 43 4.58 0.45 -9.87
N ALA A 44 4.60 -0.75 -10.44
CA ALA A 44 4.51 -0.91 -11.91
C ALA A 44 3.21 -0.34 -12.50
N PHE A 45 2.08 -0.49 -11.78
CA PHE A 45 0.80 0.11 -12.16
C PHE A 45 0.83 1.64 -12.06
N GLU A 46 1.40 2.18 -11.00
CA GLU A 46 1.49 3.61 -10.74
C GLU A 46 2.40 4.31 -11.75
N GLU A 47 3.52 3.68 -12.13
CA GLU A 47 4.40 4.15 -13.21
C GLU A 47 3.66 4.17 -14.57
N ALA A 48 2.88 3.13 -14.88
CA ALA A 48 2.02 3.12 -16.07
C ALA A 48 0.98 4.26 -16.01
N GLY A 49 0.38 4.51 -14.85
CA GLY A 49 -0.54 5.61 -14.62
C GLY A 49 0.11 6.97 -14.88
N LEU A 50 1.35 7.18 -14.38
CA LEU A 50 2.11 8.42 -14.63
C LEU A 50 2.37 8.69 -16.10
N ASN A 51 2.64 7.63 -16.87
CA ASN A 51 2.84 7.74 -18.31
C ASN A 51 1.54 8.08 -19.05
N THR A 52 0.39 7.77 -18.47
CA THR A 52 -0.91 7.80 -19.15
C THR A 52 -1.70 9.08 -18.84
N THR A 53 -1.70 9.55 -17.58
CA THR A 53 -2.46 10.73 -17.18
C THR A 53 -1.81 12.04 -17.61
N SER A 54 -2.64 13.05 -17.93
CA SER A 54 -2.22 14.44 -18.08
C SER A 54 -2.59 15.30 -16.88
N ASP A 55 -3.41 14.78 -15.95
CA ASP A 55 -3.86 15.51 -14.77
C ASP A 55 -2.74 15.67 -13.74
N ASP A 56 -2.37 16.91 -13.42
CA ASP A 56 -1.22 17.19 -12.55
C ASP A 56 -1.50 16.81 -11.08
N GLU A 57 -2.74 16.88 -10.62
CA GLU A 57 -3.11 16.42 -9.29
C GLU A 57 -2.95 14.90 -9.17
N LEU A 58 -3.42 14.16 -10.18
CA LEU A 58 -3.29 12.71 -10.22
C LEU A 58 -1.82 12.28 -10.34
N LYS A 59 -1.01 12.99 -11.13
CA LYS A 59 0.46 12.76 -11.16
C LYS A 59 1.10 12.94 -9.78
N GLY A 60 0.67 13.96 -9.03
CA GLY A 60 1.13 14.17 -7.65
C GLY A 60 0.78 12.98 -6.75
N ILE A 61 -0.47 12.53 -6.81
CA ILE A 61 -0.96 11.37 -6.04
C ILE A 61 -0.16 10.10 -6.39
N LEU A 62 0.07 9.84 -7.68
CA LEU A 62 0.82 8.66 -8.13
C LEU A 62 2.27 8.69 -7.67
N LYS A 63 2.93 9.86 -7.70
CA LYS A 63 4.31 10.00 -7.18
C LYS A 63 4.38 9.73 -5.69
N ASP A 64 3.41 10.22 -4.91
CA ASP A 64 3.32 9.95 -3.48
C ASP A 64 3.08 8.46 -3.20
N ALA A 65 2.24 7.81 -4.01
CA ALA A 65 1.97 6.37 -3.93
C ALA A 65 3.23 5.54 -4.23
N ILE A 66 3.94 5.85 -5.32
CA ILE A 66 5.20 5.20 -5.69
C ILE A 66 6.21 5.33 -4.54
N LYS A 67 6.35 6.52 -3.97
CA LYS A 67 7.28 6.74 -2.85
C LYS A 67 6.92 5.87 -1.65
N LEU A 68 5.64 5.84 -1.25
CA LEU A 68 5.15 4.99 -0.18
C LEU A 68 5.49 3.52 -0.45
N CYS A 69 5.17 3.04 -1.65
CA CYS A 69 5.42 1.66 -2.05
C CYS A 69 6.93 1.33 -2.06
N GLN A 70 7.78 2.23 -2.57
CA GLN A 70 9.23 2.03 -2.61
C GLN A 70 9.84 1.94 -1.20
N GLU A 71 9.38 2.77 -0.25
CA GLU A 71 9.84 2.73 1.14
C GLU A 71 9.46 1.39 1.80
N GLN A 72 8.23 0.94 1.63
CA GLN A 72 7.76 -0.33 2.17
C GLN A 72 8.39 -1.54 1.48
N ALA A 73 8.58 -1.51 0.15
CA ALA A 73 9.28 -2.55 -0.59
C ALA A 73 10.72 -2.72 -0.10
N LYS A 74 11.46 -1.63 0.04
CA LYS A 74 12.84 -1.62 0.54
C LYS A 74 12.97 -2.24 1.92
N GLU A 75 12.05 -1.94 2.83
CA GLU A 75 12.09 -2.49 4.17
C GLU A 75 11.72 -3.97 4.19
N THR A 76 10.70 -4.35 3.43
CA THR A 76 10.29 -5.75 3.27
C THR A 76 11.40 -6.59 2.63
N GLU A 77 12.06 -6.08 1.59
CA GLU A 77 13.21 -6.73 0.95
C GLU A 77 14.36 -6.92 1.95
N ARG A 78 14.66 -5.90 2.76
CA ARG A 78 15.70 -6.00 3.79
C ARG A 78 15.40 -7.12 4.78
N LEU A 79 14.14 -7.24 5.23
CA LEU A 79 13.70 -8.32 6.10
C LEU A 79 13.87 -9.67 5.39
N MET A 80 13.38 -9.80 4.16
CA MET A 80 13.50 -11.05 3.39
C MET A 80 14.94 -11.50 3.23
N ARG A 81 15.83 -10.59 2.87
CA ARG A 81 17.27 -10.90 2.73
C ARG A 81 17.92 -11.30 4.05
N LYS A 82 17.58 -10.62 5.16
CA LYS A 82 18.05 -10.96 6.50
C LYS A 82 17.64 -12.37 6.92
N GLU A 83 16.43 -12.75 6.60
CA GLU A 83 15.85 -14.05 6.96
C GLU A 83 16.12 -15.16 5.91
N GLY A 84 16.87 -14.86 4.85
CA GLY A 84 17.20 -15.84 3.80
C GLY A 84 16.03 -16.22 2.89
N LEU A 85 14.98 -15.37 2.81
CA LEU A 85 13.83 -15.60 1.94
C LEU A 85 14.14 -15.20 0.50
N THR A 86 13.71 -16.02 -0.45
CA THR A 86 13.79 -15.70 -1.88
C THR A 86 12.75 -14.65 -2.25
N LEU A 87 13.17 -13.60 -2.96
CA LEU A 87 12.24 -12.59 -3.47
C LEU A 87 11.30 -13.18 -4.53
N PRO A 88 10.02 -12.78 -4.57
CA PRO A 88 9.13 -13.15 -5.65
C PRO A 88 9.58 -12.54 -6.98
N PRO A 89 9.25 -13.16 -8.12
CA PRO A 89 9.32 -12.49 -9.41
C PRO A 89 8.32 -11.33 -9.42
N VAL A 90 8.73 -10.19 -9.95
CA VAL A 90 7.92 -8.97 -10.02
C VAL A 90 8.02 -8.34 -11.40
N SER A 91 7.06 -7.45 -11.72
CA SER A 91 7.08 -6.71 -12.98
C SER A 91 8.29 -5.78 -13.07
N GLU A 92 8.84 -5.67 -14.27
CA GLU A 92 9.91 -4.71 -14.55
C GLU A 92 9.40 -3.26 -14.44
N PRO A 93 10.23 -2.34 -13.96
CA PRO A 93 9.90 -0.92 -13.92
C PRO A 93 9.49 -0.39 -15.30
N LYS A 94 8.49 0.47 -15.35
CA LYS A 94 8.06 1.08 -16.60
C LYS A 94 8.94 2.28 -16.93
N PRO A 95 9.57 2.33 -18.11
CA PRO A 95 10.29 3.51 -18.55
C PRO A 95 9.32 4.69 -18.68
N PHE A 96 9.83 5.89 -18.41
CA PHE A 96 9.04 7.10 -18.63
C PHE A 96 8.72 7.26 -20.11
N THR A 97 7.44 7.55 -20.40
CA THR A 97 6.94 7.85 -21.74
C THR A 97 5.97 9.03 -21.66
N SER A 98 6.02 9.91 -22.65
CA SER A 98 5.02 10.97 -22.76
C SER A 98 3.64 10.40 -23.04
N ASN A 99 2.60 10.96 -22.39
CA ASN A 99 1.23 10.52 -22.62
C ASN A 99 0.75 10.72 -24.07
N HIS A 100 1.42 11.60 -24.83
CA HIS A 100 1.13 11.81 -26.24
C HIS A 100 1.57 10.63 -27.13
N ASP A 101 2.56 9.86 -26.66
CA ASP A 101 3.13 8.75 -27.41
C ASP A 101 2.38 7.42 -27.17
N ILE A 102 1.40 7.44 -26.25
CA ILE A 102 0.59 6.26 -25.93
C ILE A 102 -0.67 6.23 -26.78
N PRO A 103 -0.94 5.14 -27.52
CA PRO A 103 -2.14 5.00 -28.33
C PRO A 103 -3.43 5.12 -27.51
N PRO A 104 -4.47 5.81 -27.99
CA PRO A 104 -5.72 6.02 -27.23
C PRO A 104 -6.38 4.73 -26.74
N GLY A 105 -6.27 3.65 -27.49
CA GLY A 105 -6.91 2.36 -27.15
C GLY A 105 -6.29 1.62 -25.96
N VAL A 106 -5.12 2.07 -25.46
CA VAL A 106 -4.44 1.50 -24.28
C VAL A 106 -4.26 2.50 -23.16
N LYS A 107 -4.67 3.75 -23.36
CA LYS A 107 -4.66 4.77 -22.32
C LYS A 107 -5.71 4.47 -21.27
N LEU A 108 -5.30 4.42 -20.01
CA LEU A 108 -6.22 4.44 -18.90
C LEU A 108 -6.75 5.87 -18.69
N THR A 109 -8.02 6.01 -18.38
CA THR A 109 -8.60 7.28 -17.93
C THR A 109 -8.19 7.58 -16.49
N ASP A 110 -8.26 8.85 -16.08
CA ASP A 110 -7.95 9.26 -14.70
C ASP A 110 -8.85 8.54 -13.67
N ASP A 111 -10.09 8.26 -14.05
CA ASP A 111 -11.03 7.46 -13.26
C ASP A 111 -10.54 6.01 -13.08
N GLU A 112 -10.11 5.36 -14.16
CA GLU A 112 -9.58 3.99 -14.11
C GLU A 112 -8.29 3.91 -13.30
N ILE A 113 -7.37 4.86 -13.48
CA ILE A 113 -6.12 4.96 -12.72
C ILE A 113 -6.42 5.11 -11.22
N SER A 114 -7.31 6.05 -10.87
CA SER A 114 -7.66 6.34 -9.48
C SER A 114 -8.32 5.15 -8.77
N ASN A 115 -9.24 4.46 -9.45
CA ASN A 115 -9.89 3.27 -8.90
C ASN A 115 -8.91 2.08 -8.82
N GLY A 116 -8.04 1.90 -9.81
CA GLY A 116 -6.97 0.90 -9.77
C GLY A 116 -6.03 1.13 -8.58
N LEU A 117 -5.59 2.37 -8.37
CA LEU A 117 -4.79 2.76 -7.21
C LEU A 117 -5.53 2.46 -5.89
N ALA A 118 -6.82 2.80 -5.79
CA ALA A 118 -7.62 2.51 -4.59
C ALA A 118 -7.69 1.01 -4.28
N MET A 119 -7.77 0.16 -5.31
CA MET A 119 -7.74 -1.30 -5.14
C MET A 119 -6.36 -1.81 -4.71
N LYS A 120 -5.27 -1.22 -5.20
CA LYS A 120 -3.91 -1.54 -4.74
C LYS A 120 -3.73 -1.20 -3.25
N ILE A 121 -4.16 -0.01 -2.84
CA ILE A 121 -4.12 0.41 -1.42
C ILE A 121 -4.98 -0.50 -0.55
N LEU A 122 -6.15 -0.92 -1.01
CA LEU A 122 -6.98 -1.91 -0.29
C LEU A 122 -6.24 -3.24 -0.10
N ALA A 123 -5.57 -3.74 -1.13
CA ALA A 123 -4.79 -4.97 -1.04
C ALA A 123 -3.64 -4.84 -0.04
N MET A 124 -2.91 -3.71 -0.06
CA MET A 124 -1.82 -3.41 0.87
C MET A 124 -2.32 -3.36 2.32
N THR A 125 -3.37 -2.59 2.61
CA THR A 125 -3.94 -2.48 3.97
C THR A 125 -4.44 -3.82 4.49
N THR A 126 -5.14 -4.59 3.67
CA THR A 126 -5.65 -5.91 4.06
C THR A 126 -4.51 -6.87 4.39
N LYS A 127 -3.49 -6.94 3.54
CA LYS A 127 -2.35 -7.84 3.77
C LYS A 127 -1.49 -7.40 4.95
N ALA A 128 -1.26 -6.11 5.11
CA ALA A 128 -0.53 -5.60 6.28
C ALA A 128 -1.28 -5.88 7.59
N SER A 129 -2.61 -5.74 7.61
CA SER A 129 -3.44 -6.08 8.78
C SER A 129 -3.31 -7.56 9.14
N LEU A 130 -3.44 -8.47 8.16
CA LEU A 130 -3.29 -9.91 8.39
C LEU A 130 -1.87 -10.26 8.89
N ALA A 131 -0.84 -9.73 8.24
CA ALA A 131 0.54 -9.96 8.64
C ALA A 131 0.83 -9.47 10.06
N ALA A 132 0.22 -8.34 10.47
CA ALA A 132 0.37 -7.79 11.82
C ALA A 132 -0.34 -8.63 12.90
N THR A 133 -1.44 -9.31 12.56
CA THR A 133 -2.28 -10.02 13.54
C THR A 133 -1.99 -11.51 13.62
N GLU A 134 -1.52 -12.13 12.54
CA GLU A 134 -1.19 -13.55 12.51
C GLU A 134 0.31 -13.83 12.74
N GLY A 135 1.16 -12.80 12.65
CA GLY A 135 2.58 -12.91 12.98
C GLY A 135 2.78 -13.07 14.48
N VAL A 136 3.83 -13.79 14.85
CA VAL A 136 4.23 -14.04 16.23
C VAL A 136 5.35 -13.10 16.66
N ARG A 137 6.25 -12.76 15.73
CA ARG A 137 7.39 -11.86 15.98
C ARG A 137 6.93 -10.42 16.12
N THR A 138 7.30 -9.80 17.22
CA THR A 138 6.93 -8.42 17.57
C THR A 138 7.50 -7.39 16.60
N ASP A 139 8.74 -7.57 16.12
CA ASP A 139 9.38 -6.69 15.14
C ASP A 139 8.67 -6.71 13.78
N ILE A 140 8.23 -7.89 13.33
CA ILE A 140 7.46 -8.07 12.08
C ILE A 140 6.06 -7.47 12.25
N GLY A 141 5.39 -7.78 13.37
CA GLY A 141 4.08 -7.23 13.69
C GLY A 141 4.07 -5.71 13.71
N ALA A 142 5.04 -5.09 14.39
CA ALA A 142 5.20 -3.63 14.46
C ALA A 142 5.44 -3.00 13.08
N MET A 143 6.27 -3.61 12.22
CA MET A 143 6.49 -3.18 10.85
C MET A 143 5.17 -3.15 10.07
N TYR A 144 4.37 -4.21 10.12
CA TYR A 144 3.11 -4.29 9.39
C TYR A 144 2.00 -3.40 9.96
N VAL A 145 1.95 -3.16 11.28
CA VAL A 145 1.07 -2.13 11.86
C VAL A 145 1.37 -0.76 11.28
N ARG A 146 2.64 -0.41 11.15
CA ARG A 146 3.04 0.86 10.53
C ARG A 146 2.65 0.91 9.05
N PHE A 147 2.94 -0.11 8.27
CA PHE A 147 2.55 -0.20 6.85
C PHE A 147 1.03 -0.08 6.65
N PHE A 148 0.26 -0.75 7.51
CA PHE A 148 -1.19 -0.61 7.53
C PHE A 148 -1.62 0.84 7.73
N ASN A 149 -1.09 1.50 8.75
CA ASN A 149 -1.45 2.89 9.07
C ASN A 149 -1.09 3.84 7.92
N GLU A 150 0.10 3.74 7.36
CA GLU A 150 0.56 4.55 6.24
C GLU A 150 -0.36 4.39 5.01
N ALA A 151 -0.64 3.15 4.62
CA ALA A 151 -1.53 2.86 3.49
C ALA A 151 -2.99 3.26 3.76
N ALA A 152 -3.50 3.10 4.99
CA ALA A 152 -4.86 3.50 5.36
C ALA A 152 -5.04 5.02 5.32
N ILE A 153 -4.06 5.79 5.82
CA ILE A 153 -4.06 7.25 5.78
C ILE A 153 -4.00 7.72 4.33
N PHE A 154 -3.11 7.15 3.52
CA PHE A 154 -3.03 7.44 2.09
C PHE A 154 -4.37 7.15 1.40
N GLY A 155 -4.97 5.99 1.64
CA GLY A 155 -6.25 5.60 1.06
C GLY A 155 -7.40 6.54 1.45
N ALA A 156 -7.46 7.02 2.69
CA ALA A 156 -8.45 8.00 3.14
C ALA A 156 -8.29 9.34 2.39
N THR A 157 -7.06 9.81 2.22
CA THR A 157 -6.73 11.01 1.46
C THR A 157 -7.11 10.86 -0.02
N LEU A 158 -6.76 9.73 -0.63
CA LEU A 158 -7.10 9.38 -2.00
C LEU A 158 -8.63 9.40 -2.22
N LYS A 159 -9.40 8.73 -1.37
CA LYS A 159 -10.87 8.70 -1.45
C LYS A 159 -11.49 10.10 -1.38
N THR A 160 -10.94 10.98 -0.57
CA THR A 160 -11.40 12.37 -0.48
C THR A 160 -11.21 13.12 -1.79
N LYS A 161 -10.05 12.96 -2.44
CA LYS A 161 -9.77 13.54 -3.75
C LYS A 161 -10.64 12.92 -4.84
N MET A 162 -10.77 11.59 -4.86
CA MET A 162 -11.61 10.87 -5.81
C MET A 162 -13.08 11.34 -5.77
N ARG A 163 -13.64 11.58 -4.57
CA ARG A 163 -15.01 12.11 -4.44
C ARG A 163 -15.14 13.51 -5.01
N LYS A 164 -14.18 14.41 -4.76
CA LYS A 164 -14.17 15.78 -5.28
C LYS A 164 -14.09 15.81 -6.80
N ARG A 165 -13.38 14.86 -7.40
CA ARG A 165 -13.16 14.76 -8.85
C ARG A 165 -14.23 13.91 -9.57
N GLY A 166 -15.16 13.30 -8.86
CA GLY A 166 -16.17 12.41 -9.44
C GLY A 166 -15.62 11.05 -9.90
N TRP A 167 -14.40 10.68 -9.48
CA TRP A 167 -13.78 9.39 -9.82
C TRP A 167 -14.21 8.25 -8.90
N ALA A 168 -14.77 8.55 -7.71
CA ALA A 168 -15.17 7.52 -6.76
C ALA A 168 -16.43 6.78 -7.21
N LYS A 169 -16.35 5.45 -7.28
CA LYS A 169 -17.52 4.57 -7.51
C LYS A 169 -18.27 4.40 -6.18
N LEU A 170 -19.21 5.31 -5.90
CA LEU A 170 -19.94 5.32 -4.64
C LEU A 170 -21.11 4.33 -4.69
N PRO A 171 -21.28 3.50 -3.63
CA PRO A 171 -22.49 2.71 -3.49
C PRO A 171 -23.70 3.63 -3.30
N PRO A 172 -24.92 3.15 -3.61
CA PRO A 172 -26.14 3.92 -3.33
C PRO A 172 -26.28 4.19 -1.84
N ALA A 173 -26.91 5.31 -1.50
CA ALA A 173 -27.23 5.61 -0.11
C ALA A 173 -28.19 4.56 0.45
N TYR A 174 -27.94 4.12 1.68
CA TYR A 174 -28.90 3.27 2.38
C TYR A 174 -30.11 4.09 2.79
N THR A 175 -31.29 3.65 2.37
CA THR A 175 -32.58 4.21 2.81
C THR A 175 -33.25 3.19 3.74
N PRO A 176 -33.49 3.53 5.01
CA PRO A 176 -34.17 2.63 5.93
C PRO A 176 -35.58 2.30 5.42
N PRO A 177 -36.11 1.07 5.64
CA PRO A 177 -37.49 0.76 5.32
C PRO A 177 -38.45 1.66 6.12
N GLY A 178 -39.42 2.28 5.44
CA GLY A 178 -40.48 3.08 6.08
C GLY A 178 -40.17 4.58 6.24
N VAL A 179 -39.19 5.12 5.53
CA VAL A 179 -38.94 6.57 5.40
C VAL A 179 -39.32 7.02 4.01
#